data_c1e4fea92e6667e812b4b60cada7022d
#
_entry.id   c1e4fea92e6667e812b4b60cada7022d
#
_cell.length_a   1.000
_cell.length_b   1.000
_cell.length_c   1.000
_cell.angle_alpha   90.00
_cell.angle_beta   90.00
_cell.angle_gamma   90.00
#
_symmetry.space_group_name_H-M   'P 1'
#
loop_
_entity.id
_entity.type
_entity.pdbx_description
1 polymer ?
#
loop_
_entity_poly.entity_id
_entity_poly.type
_entity_poly.pdbx_seq_one_letter_code
_entity_poly.pdbx_strand_id
1 'polypeptide(L)'
;MSQRVRQAVVIDAPVEKVFAYLDDPENSLALVPQLVEVKEIEPLPNGGHRIRFVALGRGGRLCEWVSEHLEREPNRLVVVRARTEGVTTTAVRRFEETAKGTRLTGEVEYRVDIPWPQKALVPVIELQWRRAARKQLRTLLETVKGRVEAAL
;
A
#
# COMPACT_ATOMS: atom_id res chain seq x y z
N MET A 1 -2.72 -7.67 17.82
CA MET A 1 -3.34 -6.33 17.78
C MET A 1 -3.22 -5.73 16.39
N SER A 2 -4.26 -5.06 15.93
CA SER A 2 -4.28 -4.41 14.63
C SER A 2 -4.39 -2.90 14.78
N GLN A 3 -3.80 -2.16 13.86
CA GLN A 3 -3.88 -0.71 13.79
C GLN A 3 -4.30 -0.31 12.38
N ARG A 4 -5.03 0.80 12.29
CA ARG A 4 -5.57 1.27 11.02
C ARG A 4 -5.29 2.77 10.85
N VAL A 5 -4.82 3.15 9.68
CA VAL A 5 -4.65 4.55 9.29
C VAL A 5 -5.37 4.82 7.98
N ARG A 6 -5.84 6.04 7.80
CA ARG A 6 -6.61 6.45 6.63
C ARG A 6 -6.20 7.84 6.20
N GLN A 7 -6.03 8.03 4.90
CA GLN A 7 -5.72 9.32 4.28
C GLN A 7 -6.46 9.42 2.95
N ALA A 8 -6.69 10.64 2.51
CA ALA A 8 -7.32 10.87 1.21
C ALA A 8 -6.67 12.04 0.50
N VAL A 9 -6.71 12.02 -0.82
CA VAL A 9 -6.21 13.11 -1.66
C VAL A 9 -7.16 13.29 -2.84
N VAL A 10 -7.29 14.52 -3.33
CA VAL A 10 -8.03 14.80 -4.58
C VAL A 10 -7.01 15.02 -5.68
N ILE A 11 -7.12 14.23 -6.73
CA ILE A 11 -6.22 14.25 -7.89
C ILE A 11 -6.97 14.88 -9.06
N ASP A 12 -6.37 15.89 -9.68
CA ASP A 12 -6.96 16.56 -10.86
C ASP A 12 -6.74 15.71 -12.10
N ALA A 13 -7.45 14.58 -12.17
CA ALA A 13 -7.39 13.63 -13.26
C ALA A 13 -8.63 12.74 -13.25
N PRO A 14 -9.03 12.20 -14.42
CA PRO A 14 -10.15 11.26 -14.49
C PRO A 14 -9.84 9.98 -13.70
N VAL A 15 -10.87 9.35 -13.17
CA VAL A 15 -10.73 8.14 -12.35
C VAL A 15 -10.04 7.01 -13.12
N GLU A 16 -10.28 6.89 -14.42
CA GLU A 16 -9.65 5.88 -15.26
C GLU A 16 -8.13 6.04 -15.30
N LYS A 17 -7.65 7.28 -15.33
CA LYS A 17 -6.21 7.58 -15.33
C LYS A 17 -5.56 7.24 -13.99
N VAL A 18 -6.22 7.61 -12.91
CA VAL A 18 -5.72 7.34 -11.56
C VAL A 18 -5.67 5.84 -11.31
N PHE A 19 -6.74 5.15 -11.64
CA PHE A 19 -6.81 3.71 -11.47
C PHE A 19 -5.76 3.00 -12.32
N ALA A 20 -5.67 3.33 -13.61
CA ALA A 20 -4.70 2.70 -14.52
C ALA A 20 -3.26 2.90 -14.05
N TYR A 21 -2.94 4.06 -13.50
CA TYR A 21 -1.61 4.31 -12.96
C TYR A 21 -1.26 3.35 -11.83
N LEU A 22 -2.16 3.19 -10.86
CA LEU A 22 -1.92 2.32 -9.70
C LEU A 22 -2.08 0.83 -10.02
N ASP A 23 -2.82 0.50 -11.07
CA ASP A 23 -3.04 -0.87 -11.50
C ASP A 23 -1.80 -1.47 -12.19
N ASP A 24 -0.91 -0.62 -12.66
CA ASP A 24 0.35 -1.05 -13.27
C ASP A 24 1.33 -1.47 -12.18
N PRO A 25 1.79 -2.75 -12.17
CA PRO A 25 2.71 -3.23 -11.14
C PRO A 25 4.01 -2.42 -11.04
N GLU A 26 4.54 -1.92 -12.15
CA GLU A 26 5.75 -1.12 -12.12
C GLU A 26 5.55 0.17 -11.34
N ASN A 27 4.41 0.85 -11.55
CA ASN A 27 4.09 2.07 -10.83
C ASN A 27 3.87 1.80 -9.35
N SER A 28 3.16 0.73 -9.02
CA SER A 28 2.89 0.35 -7.63
C SER A 28 4.18 -0.02 -6.90
N LEU A 29 5.06 -0.77 -7.54
CA LEU A 29 6.34 -1.18 -6.96
C LEU A 29 7.27 0.00 -6.75
N ALA A 30 7.22 1.01 -7.62
CA ALA A 30 8.01 2.23 -7.46
C ALA A 30 7.62 3.02 -6.19
N LEU A 31 6.45 2.74 -5.63
CA LEU A 31 5.99 3.38 -4.39
C LEU A 31 6.38 2.60 -3.14
N VAL A 32 6.93 1.40 -3.28
CA VAL A 32 7.37 0.59 -2.14
C VAL A 32 8.64 1.20 -1.53
N PRO A 33 8.59 1.57 -0.23
CA PRO A 33 9.78 2.12 0.42
C PRO A 33 10.89 1.09 0.52
N GLN A 34 12.11 1.50 0.22
CA GLN A 34 13.30 0.66 0.39
C GLN A 34 13.26 -0.65 -0.42
N LEU A 35 12.61 -0.63 -1.57
CA LEU A 35 12.56 -1.78 -2.47
C LEU A 35 13.97 -2.14 -2.95
N VAL A 36 14.34 -3.41 -2.81
CA VAL A 36 15.66 -3.94 -3.22
C VAL A 36 15.55 -4.77 -4.50
N GLU A 37 14.59 -5.69 -4.54
CA GLU A 37 14.47 -6.63 -5.65
C GLU A 37 13.04 -7.11 -5.81
N VAL A 38 12.57 -7.22 -7.04
CA VAL A 38 11.30 -7.86 -7.37
C VAL A 38 11.63 -9.26 -7.88
N LYS A 39 11.12 -10.28 -7.19
CA LYS A 39 11.41 -11.67 -7.53
C LYS A 39 10.43 -12.26 -8.53
N GLU A 40 9.15 -11.95 -8.39
CA GLU A 40 8.12 -12.54 -9.23
C GLU A 40 6.86 -11.68 -9.25
N ILE A 41 6.28 -11.55 -10.42
CA ILE A 41 4.97 -10.92 -10.61
C ILE A 41 4.08 -11.93 -11.31
N GLU A 42 3.02 -12.38 -10.63
CA GLU A 42 2.10 -13.38 -11.14
C GLU A 42 0.71 -12.77 -11.33
N PRO A 43 0.13 -12.83 -12.53
CA PRO A 43 -1.24 -12.34 -12.73
C PRO A 43 -2.26 -13.25 -12.04
N LEU A 44 -3.32 -12.64 -11.52
CA LEU A 44 -4.39 -13.34 -10.83
C LEU A 44 -5.69 -13.30 -11.64
N PRO A 45 -6.61 -14.25 -11.40
CA PRO A 45 -7.89 -14.29 -12.11
C PRO A 45 -8.75 -13.03 -11.96
N ASN A 46 -8.58 -12.28 -10.86
CA ASN A 46 -9.32 -11.03 -10.63
C ASN A 46 -8.77 -9.84 -11.39
N GLY A 47 -7.74 -10.05 -12.20
CA GLY A 47 -7.05 -8.98 -12.94
C GLY A 47 -5.95 -8.28 -12.16
N GLY A 48 -5.79 -8.60 -10.90
CA GLY A 48 -4.69 -8.10 -10.08
C GLY A 48 -3.46 -8.99 -10.18
N HIS A 49 -2.55 -8.83 -9.23
CA HIS A 49 -1.27 -9.53 -9.24
C HIS A 49 -0.89 -10.04 -7.84
N ARG A 50 -0.14 -11.13 -7.84
CA ARG A 50 0.62 -11.57 -6.68
C ARG A 50 2.08 -11.25 -6.96
N ILE A 51 2.72 -10.53 -6.03
CA ILE A 51 4.08 -10.04 -6.22
C ILE A 51 4.94 -10.47 -5.05
N ARG A 52 6.09 -11.10 -5.34
CA ARG A 52 7.12 -11.36 -4.33
C ARG A 52 8.26 -10.38 -4.52
N PHE A 53 8.63 -9.70 -3.46
CA PHE A 53 9.70 -8.72 -3.49
C PHE A 53 10.47 -8.69 -2.19
N VAL A 54 11.66 -8.10 -2.25
CA VAL A 54 12.53 -7.90 -1.08
C VAL A 54 12.68 -6.40 -0.86
N ALA A 55 12.53 -5.98 0.37
CA ALA A 55 12.71 -4.60 0.79
C ALA A 55 13.58 -4.55 2.04
N LEU A 56 14.25 -3.42 2.26
CA LEU A 56 15.01 -3.18 3.49
C LEU A 56 14.03 -2.84 4.61
N GLY A 57 14.08 -3.62 5.66
CA GLY A 57 13.34 -3.36 6.86
C GLY A 57 14.14 -2.55 7.86
N ARG A 58 13.63 -2.46 9.06
CA ARG A 58 14.23 -1.75 10.17
C ARG A 58 15.61 -2.36 10.50
N GLY A 59 16.59 -1.49 10.73
CA GLY A 59 17.96 -1.94 11.05
C GLY A 59 18.74 -2.47 9.85
N GLY A 60 18.28 -2.20 8.62
CA GLY A 60 18.95 -2.65 7.41
C GLY A 60 18.74 -4.12 7.10
N ARG A 61 17.79 -4.77 7.74
CA ARG A 61 17.48 -6.17 7.53
C ARG A 61 16.67 -6.36 6.25
N LEU A 62 17.06 -7.33 5.42
CA LEU A 62 16.32 -7.68 4.21
C LEU A 62 15.06 -8.47 4.60
N CYS A 63 13.90 -8.03 4.11
CA CYS A 63 12.63 -8.69 4.35
C CYS A 63 11.99 -9.08 3.03
N GLU A 64 11.58 -10.34 2.92
CA GLU A 64 10.82 -10.81 1.78
C GLU A 64 9.33 -10.61 2.03
N TRP A 65 8.66 -9.97 1.09
CA TRP A 65 7.23 -9.69 1.15
C TRP A 65 6.50 -10.44 0.03
N VAL A 66 5.27 -10.84 0.34
CA VAL A 66 4.33 -11.32 -0.66
C VAL A 66 3.11 -10.42 -0.61
N SER A 67 2.83 -9.76 -1.71
CA SER A 67 1.68 -8.87 -1.88
C SER A 67 0.69 -9.55 -2.83
N GLU A 68 -0.60 -9.48 -2.50
CA GLU A 68 -1.65 -10.14 -3.27
C GLU A 68 -2.89 -9.27 -3.33
N HIS A 69 -3.42 -9.07 -4.55
CA HIS A 69 -4.70 -8.42 -4.73
C HIS A 69 -5.83 -9.35 -4.30
N LEU A 70 -6.56 -8.99 -3.25
CA LEU A 70 -7.70 -9.76 -2.76
C LEU A 70 -8.99 -9.41 -3.49
N GLU A 71 -9.18 -8.11 -3.78
CA GLU A 71 -10.33 -7.61 -4.50
C GLU A 71 -9.87 -6.54 -5.48
N ARG A 72 -10.52 -6.51 -6.63
CA ARG A 72 -10.25 -5.49 -7.65
C ARG A 72 -11.52 -5.19 -8.43
N GLU A 73 -12.03 -3.98 -8.26
CA GLU A 73 -13.14 -3.44 -9.04
C GLU A 73 -12.61 -2.22 -9.81
N PRO A 74 -12.47 -2.31 -11.14
CA PRO A 74 -11.90 -1.21 -11.94
C PRO A 74 -12.56 0.13 -11.63
N ASN A 75 -11.71 1.16 -11.47
CA ASN A 75 -12.11 2.55 -11.21
C ASN A 75 -12.83 2.77 -9.87
N ARG A 76 -12.84 1.79 -8.99
CA ARG A 76 -13.61 1.89 -7.75
C ARG A 76 -12.88 1.40 -6.51
N LEU A 77 -12.34 0.19 -6.53
CA LEU A 77 -11.84 -0.44 -5.31
C LEU A 77 -10.70 -1.41 -5.60
N VAL A 78 -9.66 -1.35 -4.78
CA VAL A 78 -8.59 -2.34 -4.77
C VAL A 78 -8.26 -2.68 -3.32
N VAL A 79 -8.20 -3.97 -3.00
CA VAL A 79 -7.76 -4.45 -1.70
C VAL A 79 -6.53 -5.32 -1.90
N VAL A 80 -5.44 -4.97 -1.24
CA VAL A 80 -4.16 -5.66 -1.34
C VAL A 80 -3.71 -6.09 0.05
N ARG A 81 -3.30 -7.34 0.17
CA ARG A 81 -2.70 -7.87 1.39
C ARG A 81 -1.23 -8.15 1.15
N ALA A 82 -0.37 -7.60 1.99
CA ALA A 82 1.06 -7.86 1.95
C ALA A 82 1.51 -8.49 3.26
N ARG A 83 2.34 -9.53 3.16
CA ARG A 83 2.84 -10.27 4.31
C ARG A 83 4.35 -10.39 4.27
N THR A 84 4.94 -10.22 5.44
CA THR A 84 6.30 -10.63 5.72
C THR A 84 6.30 -11.31 7.09
N GLU A 85 7.43 -11.80 7.54
CA GLU A 85 7.52 -12.50 8.83
C GLU A 85 7.02 -11.60 9.98
N GLY A 86 5.98 -12.06 10.66
CA GLY A 86 5.41 -11.37 11.83
C GLY A 86 4.57 -10.14 11.54
N VAL A 87 4.38 -9.78 10.27
CA VAL A 87 3.62 -8.59 9.90
C VAL A 87 2.69 -8.88 8.73
N THR A 88 1.44 -8.46 8.86
CA THR A 88 0.46 -8.49 7.76
C THR A 88 -0.12 -7.10 7.61
N THR A 89 -0.10 -6.58 6.38
CA THR A 89 -0.74 -5.31 6.06
C THR A 89 -1.85 -5.54 5.04
N THR A 90 -2.97 -4.86 5.24
CA THR A 90 -4.07 -4.86 4.27
C THR A 90 -4.32 -3.42 3.86
N ALA A 91 -4.17 -3.13 2.59
CA ALA A 91 -4.39 -1.80 2.04
C ALA A 91 -5.68 -1.80 1.24
N VAL A 92 -6.53 -0.81 1.50
CA VAL A 92 -7.76 -0.59 0.74
C VAL A 92 -7.63 0.75 0.05
N ARG A 93 -7.82 0.75 -1.27
CA ARG A 93 -7.83 1.98 -2.06
C ARG A 93 -9.21 2.15 -2.68
N ARG A 94 -9.83 3.28 -2.42
CA ARG A 94 -11.13 3.63 -2.99
C ARG A 94 -10.98 4.80 -3.93
N PHE A 95 -11.59 4.68 -5.10
CA PHE A 95 -11.56 5.69 -6.15
C PHE A 95 -12.94 6.23 -6.32
N GLU A 96 -13.09 7.56 -6.30
CA GLU A 96 -14.38 8.21 -6.34
C GLU A 96 -14.31 9.44 -7.24
N GLU A 97 -15.19 9.52 -8.24
CA GLU A 97 -15.27 10.71 -9.08
C GLU A 97 -15.79 11.90 -8.30
N THR A 98 -15.19 13.06 -8.50
CA THR A 98 -15.64 14.32 -7.91
C THR A 98 -15.69 15.40 -8.98
N ALA A 99 -16.25 16.55 -8.64
CA ALA A 99 -16.30 17.70 -9.55
C ALA A 99 -14.90 18.21 -9.93
N LYS A 100 -13.87 17.91 -9.11
CA LYS A 100 -12.50 18.37 -9.30
C LYS A 100 -11.55 17.27 -9.80
N GLY A 101 -12.08 16.09 -10.13
CA GLY A 101 -11.26 14.96 -10.55
C GLY A 101 -11.58 13.70 -9.78
N THR A 102 -10.59 13.09 -9.14
CA THR A 102 -10.74 11.84 -8.42
C THR A 102 -10.32 11.99 -6.98
N ARG A 103 -11.19 11.55 -6.06
CA ARG A 103 -10.79 11.36 -4.67
C ARG A 103 -10.23 9.96 -4.53
N LEU A 104 -8.98 9.88 -4.15
CA LEU A 104 -8.31 8.62 -3.81
C LEU A 104 -8.19 8.52 -2.30
N THR A 105 -8.85 7.52 -1.72
CA THR A 105 -8.76 7.25 -0.29
C THR A 105 -7.95 5.98 -0.09
N GLY A 106 -6.91 6.08 0.73
CA GLY A 106 -6.11 4.95 1.14
C GLY A 106 -6.35 4.63 2.60
N GLU A 107 -6.50 3.36 2.89
CA GLU A 107 -6.65 2.85 4.24
C GLU A 107 -5.70 1.67 4.41
N VAL A 108 -4.89 1.68 5.45
CA VAL A 108 -3.95 0.60 5.73
C VAL A 108 -4.21 0.08 7.12
N GLU A 109 -4.47 -1.22 7.19
CA GLU A 109 -4.54 -1.95 8.44
C GLU A 109 -3.31 -2.83 8.53
N TYR A 110 -2.60 -2.76 9.64
CA TYR A 110 -1.46 -3.64 9.87
C TYR A 110 -1.61 -4.39 11.16
N ARG A 111 -1.19 -5.65 11.12
CA ARG A 111 -1.18 -6.55 12.26
C ARG A 111 0.25 -7.00 12.50
N VAL A 112 0.69 -6.85 13.73
CA VAL A 112 2.00 -7.36 14.17
C VAL A 112 1.76 -8.59 15.01
N ASP A 113 2.38 -9.71 14.61
CA ASP A 113 2.29 -10.96 15.32
C ASP A 113 3.72 -11.37 15.71
N ILE A 114 4.12 -11.00 16.93
CA ILE A 114 5.44 -11.30 17.47
C ILE A 114 5.33 -12.25 18.67
N PRO A 115 6.31 -13.16 18.83
CA PRO A 115 6.25 -14.14 19.92
C PRO A 115 6.44 -13.50 21.28
N TRP A 116 5.83 -14.14 22.27
CA TRP A 116 6.11 -13.85 23.67
C TRP A 116 7.60 -14.15 23.98
N PRO A 117 8.34 -13.35 24.77
CA PRO A 117 7.87 -12.26 25.65
C PRO A 117 7.85 -10.86 24.98
N GLN A 118 8.14 -10.76 23.71
CA GLN A 118 8.22 -9.48 23.00
C GLN A 118 6.88 -8.76 22.94
N LYS A 119 5.78 -9.44 23.21
CA LYS A 119 4.44 -8.85 23.23
C LYS A 119 4.29 -7.67 24.20
N ALA A 120 5.11 -7.61 25.23
CA ALA A 120 5.08 -6.50 26.17
C ALA A 120 5.45 -5.16 25.53
N LEU A 121 6.18 -5.18 24.40
CA LEU A 121 6.60 -3.99 23.67
C LEU A 121 5.63 -3.62 22.54
N VAL A 122 4.63 -4.46 22.25
CA VAL A 122 3.70 -4.26 21.14
C VAL A 122 3.01 -2.90 21.18
N PRO A 123 2.48 -2.40 22.31
CA PRO A 123 1.82 -1.09 22.33
C PRO A 123 2.74 0.05 21.91
N VAL A 124 4.00 0.02 22.30
CA VAL A 124 4.99 1.05 21.94
C VAL A 124 5.34 0.96 20.46
N ILE A 125 5.57 -0.26 19.97
CA ILE A 125 5.87 -0.54 18.57
C ILE A 125 4.70 -0.10 17.69
N GLU A 126 3.48 -0.43 18.07
CA GLU A 126 2.27 -0.05 17.32
C GLU A 126 2.08 1.45 17.23
N LEU A 127 2.34 2.19 18.32
CA LEU A 127 2.22 3.63 18.31
C LEU A 127 3.20 4.27 17.33
N GLN A 128 4.46 3.80 17.35
CA GLN A 128 5.49 4.29 16.43
C GLN A 128 5.13 3.95 14.98
N TRP A 129 4.65 2.75 14.73
CA TRP A 129 4.26 2.29 13.40
C TRP A 129 3.06 3.07 12.87
N ARG A 130 2.10 3.36 13.74
CA ARG A 130 0.91 4.13 13.34
C ARG A 130 1.30 5.52 12.84
N ARG A 131 2.22 6.19 13.52
CA ARG A 131 2.73 7.50 13.09
C ARG A 131 3.47 7.39 11.76
N ALA A 132 4.37 6.41 11.66
CA ALA A 132 5.14 6.17 10.45
C ALA A 132 4.24 5.78 9.28
N ALA A 133 3.26 4.90 9.52
CA ALA A 133 2.32 4.45 8.51
C ALA A 133 1.44 5.59 8.00
N ARG A 134 0.98 6.47 8.88
CA ARG A 134 0.17 7.64 8.50
C ARG A 134 0.97 8.59 7.61
N LYS A 135 2.20 8.88 7.98
CA LYS A 135 3.10 9.73 7.20
C LYS A 135 3.41 9.10 5.85
N GLN A 136 3.70 7.81 5.85
CA GLN A 136 4.02 7.04 4.65
C GLN A 136 2.84 7.00 3.68
N LEU A 137 1.64 6.77 4.19
CA LEU A 137 0.43 6.76 3.37
C LEU A 137 0.16 8.14 2.76
N ARG A 138 0.33 9.21 3.53
CA ARG A 138 0.19 10.57 3.02
C ARG A 138 1.19 10.84 1.90
N THR A 139 2.45 10.50 2.12
CA THR A 139 3.51 10.68 1.12
C THR A 139 3.21 9.89 -0.15
N LEU A 140 2.73 8.65 0.00
CA LEU A 140 2.36 7.81 -1.13
C LEU A 140 1.24 8.47 -1.95
N LEU A 141 0.18 8.92 -1.31
CA LEU A 141 -0.96 9.55 -2.01
C LEU A 141 -0.55 10.84 -2.69
N GLU A 142 0.28 11.66 -2.05
CA GLU A 142 0.79 12.89 -2.65
C GLU A 142 1.71 12.60 -3.84
N THR A 143 2.50 11.55 -3.77
CA THR A 143 3.36 11.10 -4.87
C THR A 143 2.52 10.65 -6.07
N VAL A 144 1.49 9.86 -5.82
CA VAL A 144 0.56 9.41 -6.86
C VAL A 144 -0.11 10.62 -7.53
N LYS A 145 -0.59 11.56 -6.72
CA LYS A 145 -1.20 12.79 -7.23
C LYS A 145 -0.24 13.54 -8.15
N GLY A 146 0.98 13.77 -7.70
CA GLY A 146 1.98 14.49 -8.49
C GLY A 146 2.32 13.81 -9.81
N ARG A 147 2.49 12.50 -9.78
CA ARG A 147 2.84 11.72 -10.99
C ARG A 147 1.71 11.62 -11.97
N VAL A 148 0.48 11.39 -11.50
CA VAL A 148 -0.68 11.30 -12.38
C VAL A 148 -0.97 12.65 -13.04
N GLU A 149 -0.95 13.74 -12.27
CA GLU A 149 -1.19 15.07 -12.80
C GLU A 149 -0.10 15.51 -13.80
N ALA A 150 1.15 15.12 -13.56
CA ALA A 150 2.24 15.43 -14.47
C ALA A 150 2.18 14.64 -15.79
N ALA A 151 1.51 13.50 -15.80
CA ALA A 151 1.39 12.64 -16.97
C ALA A 151 0.22 13.00 -17.89
N LEU A 152 -0.61 13.97 -17.50
CA LEU A 152 -1.77 14.41 -18.28
C LEU A 152 -1.39 15.31 -19.46
#